data_557d7fe7f30a68975d51da09f65a6c09
#
_entry.id   557d7fe7f30a68975d51da09f65a6c09
#
_cell.length_a   1.000
_cell.length_b   1.000
_cell.length_c   1.000
_cell.angle_alpha   90.00
_cell.angle_beta   90.00
_cell.angle_gamma   90.00
#
_symmetry.space_group_name_H-M   'P 1'
#
loop_
_entity.id
_entity.type
_entity.pdbx_description
1 polymer ?
#
loop_
_entity_poly.entity_id
_entity_poly.type
_entity_poly.pdbx_seq_one_letter_code
_entity_poly.pdbx_strand_id
1 'polypeptide(L)'
;SQCIIQSKPRSMRITVDGTLRPGVEAKDVVLYIISQLTASGGTGYFIEFAGEAIRSLSMEGRMTVCNMSIECGARGGMIAPDRTAFDQAVARWETLYSDADAVFDKEYRFDAADIAPMITYGTNPGMGMAVDAQIPAEADPKALEYMGFKAGEKLLGKPVDYVFVGRCTNGRIEDLRRFAKLVEGRRKAQGVTAWIVPGSKGVEAAARAEGLDKVLAAAGFELRQPGCSACL
;
A
#
# COMPACT_ATOMS: atom_id res chain seq x y z
N SER A 1 -23.92 7.59 -22.96
CA SER A 1 -23.63 8.92 -22.42
C SER A 1 -22.14 9.20 -22.56
N GLN A 2 -21.76 10.40 -22.99
CA GLN A 2 -20.37 10.84 -23.12
C GLN A 2 -19.93 11.72 -21.93
N CYS A 3 -20.81 11.93 -20.95
CA CYS A 3 -20.58 12.79 -19.79
C CYS A 3 -20.94 12.07 -18.50
N ILE A 4 -20.17 12.34 -17.47
CA ILE A 4 -20.42 11.91 -16.08
C ILE A 4 -20.66 13.15 -15.24
N ILE A 5 -21.73 13.15 -14.46
CA ILE A 5 -21.98 14.23 -13.49
C ILE A 5 -21.11 13.99 -12.27
N GLN A 6 -20.28 14.98 -11.93
CA GLN A 6 -19.40 14.93 -10.76
C GLN A 6 -19.69 16.15 -9.86
N SER A 7 -19.70 15.93 -8.55
CA SER A 7 -19.64 17.02 -7.58
C SER A 7 -18.16 17.36 -7.29
N LYS A 8 -17.87 18.65 -7.06
CA LYS A 8 -16.53 19.07 -6.62
C LYS A 8 -16.18 18.37 -5.31
N PRO A 9 -15.06 17.63 -5.22
CA PRO A 9 -14.64 17.05 -3.96
C PRO A 9 -14.21 18.13 -2.97
N ARG A 10 -14.35 17.83 -1.68
CA ARG A 10 -13.73 18.59 -0.60
C ARG A 10 -12.23 18.26 -0.54
N SER A 11 -11.46 19.14 0.10
CA SER A 11 -10.03 18.95 0.30
C SER A 11 -9.72 18.35 1.66
N MET A 12 -8.81 17.37 1.68
CA MET A 12 -8.31 16.77 2.93
C MET A 12 -6.78 16.74 2.87
N ARG A 13 -6.14 17.09 3.97
CA ARG A 13 -4.70 16.93 4.14
C ARG A 13 -4.40 15.86 5.17
N ILE A 14 -3.49 14.95 4.84
CA ILE A 14 -2.97 13.93 5.75
C ILE A 14 -1.45 14.11 5.82
N THR A 15 -0.97 14.53 6.98
CA THR A 15 0.45 14.74 7.24
C THR A 15 1.00 13.59 8.06
N VAL A 16 2.10 12.98 7.59
CA VAL A 16 2.87 11.97 8.34
C VAL A 16 4.27 12.52 8.54
N ASP A 17 4.57 12.92 9.75
CA ASP A 17 5.86 13.48 10.13
C ASP A 17 6.76 12.42 10.79
N GLY A 18 8.07 12.73 10.89
CA GLY A 18 9.06 11.83 11.47
C GLY A 18 9.64 10.81 10.47
N THR A 19 10.35 9.84 11.01
CA THR A 19 11.07 8.81 10.23
C THR A 19 10.42 7.45 10.40
N LEU A 20 10.15 6.77 9.29
CA LEU A 20 9.60 5.42 9.29
C LEU A 20 10.57 4.43 9.93
N ARG A 21 10.04 3.50 10.71
CA ARG A 21 10.83 2.42 11.31
C ARG A 21 11.39 1.46 10.25
N PRO A 22 12.51 0.80 10.50
CA PRO A 22 12.99 -0.27 9.63
C PRO A 22 11.91 -1.34 9.43
N GLY A 23 11.70 -1.75 8.16
CA GLY A 23 10.70 -2.75 7.79
C GLY A 23 9.28 -2.22 7.58
N VAL A 24 9.04 -0.92 7.81
CA VAL A 24 7.78 -0.25 7.44
C VAL A 24 7.87 0.26 6.00
N GLU A 25 6.90 -0.11 5.19
CA GLU A 25 6.82 0.23 3.77
C GLU A 25 5.67 1.22 3.50
N ALA A 26 5.65 1.80 2.31
CA ALA A 26 4.59 2.73 1.90
C ALA A 26 3.17 2.15 2.06
N LYS A 27 3.03 0.83 1.88
CA LYS A 27 1.75 0.14 2.08
C LYS A 27 1.33 0.12 3.55
N ASP A 28 2.27 -0.04 4.49
CA ASP A 28 1.97 0.02 5.91
C ASP A 28 1.50 1.41 6.31
N VAL A 29 2.13 2.46 5.77
CA VAL A 29 1.73 3.86 5.99
C VAL A 29 0.27 4.07 5.58
N VAL A 30 -0.11 3.68 4.37
CA VAL A 30 -1.48 3.90 3.90
C VAL A 30 -2.49 2.99 4.59
N LEU A 31 -2.13 1.74 4.94
CA LEU A 31 -3.00 0.86 5.72
C LEU A 31 -3.22 1.38 7.14
N TYR A 32 -2.18 1.91 7.78
CA TYR A 32 -2.31 2.58 9.07
C TYR A 32 -3.28 3.76 8.97
N ILE A 33 -3.11 4.65 7.99
CA ILE A 33 -4.02 5.77 7.77
C ILE A 33 -5.47 5.28 7.59
N ILE A 34 -5.71 4.27 6.76
CA ILE A 34 -7.05 3.73 6.51
C ILE A 34 -7.63 3.10 7.78
N SER A 35 -6.82 2.43 8.60
CA SER A 35 -7.29 1.88 9.87
C SER A 35 -7.76 2.95 10.85
N GLN A 36 -7.16 4.17 10.81
CA GLN A 36 -7.58 5.31 11.64
C GLN A 36 -8.80 6.05 11.06
N LEU A 37 -8.91 6.12 9.73
CA LEU A 37 -9.98 6.86 9.06
C LEU A 37 -11.20 6.00 8.69
N THR A 38 -11.07 4.70 8.69
CA THR A 38 -11.97 3.68 8.12
C THR A 38 -11.92 3.63 6.58
N ALA A 39 -12.50 2.58 6.00
CA ALA A 39 -12.59 2.41 4.54
C ALA A 39 -13.50 3.45 3.83
N SER A 40 -14.22 4.28 4.58
CA SER A 40 -15.09 5.35 4.06
C SER A 40 -14.70 6.76 4.52
N GLY A 41 -13.63 6.88 5.32
CA GLY A 41 -13.22 8.16 5.92
C GLY A 41 -12.84 9.25 4.92
N GLY A 42 -12.40 8.87 3.72
CA GLY A 42 -12.06 9.74 2.61
C GLY A 42 -13.22 10.05 1.65
N THR A 43 -14.43 9.53 1.92
CA THR A 43 -15.56 9.67 0.99
C THR A 43 -15.91 11.14 0.71
N GLY A 44 -15.88 11.51 -0.55
CA GLY A 44 -16.17 12.87 -1.01
C GLY A 44 -14.98 13.84 -0.91
N TYR A 45 -13.78 13.33 -0.55
CA TYR A 45 -12.56 14.14 -0.48
C TYR A 45 -11.58 13.79 -1.60
N PHE A 46 -10.74 14.75 -1.94
CA PHE A 46 -9.46 14.57 -2.60
C PHE A 46 -8.36 14.77 -1.55
N ILE A 47 -7.41 13.84 -1.44
CA ILE A 47 -6.44 13.83 -0.34
C ILE A 47 -5.08 14.33 -0.83
N GLU A 48 -4.51 15.32 -0.13
CA GLU A 48 -3.09 15.67 -0.19
C GLU A 48 -2.35 14.94 0.92
N PHE A 49 -1.36 14.12 0.55
CA PHE A 49 -0.44 13.51 1.51
C PHE A 49 0.82 14.36 1.63
N ALA A 50 1.19 14.69 2.85
CA ALA A 50 2.30 15.57 3.20
C ALA A 50 3.10 15.02 4.38
N GLY A 51 4.15 15.73 4.77
CA GLY A 51 5.00 15.39 5.91
C GLY A 51 6.34 14.77 5.49
N GLU A 52 7.23 14.67 6.45
CA GLU A 52 8.60 14.22 6.24
C GLU A 52 8.65 12.75 5.80
N ALA A 53 7.87 11.88 6.46
CA ALA A 53 7.79 10.47 6.12
C ALA A 53 7.29 10.26 4.69
N ILE A 54 6.29 11.04 4.24
CA ILE A 54 5.77 10.95 2.85
C ILE A 54 6.82 11.41 1.84
N ARG A 55 7.56 12.50 2.14
CA ARG A 55 8.63 13.00 1.25
C ARG A 55 9.81 12.04 1.14
N SER A 56 10.06 11.23 2.18
CA SER A 56 11.14 10.23 2.17
C SER A 56 10.86 9.00 1.31
N LEU A 57 9.60 8.79 0.88
CA LEU A 57 9.22 7.67 0.04
C LEU A 57 9.79 7.80 -1.37
N SER A 58 10.14 6.65 -1.99
CA SER A 58 10.42 6.54 -3.41
C SER A 58 9.20 6.94 -4.25
N MET A 59 9.39 7.15 -5.56
CA MET A 59 8.23 7.39 -6.45
C MET A 59 7.25 6.24 -6.44
N GLU A 60 7.72 5.01 -6.42
CA GLU A 60 6.91 3.80 -6.32
C GLU A 60 6.09 3.79 -5.01
N GLY A 61 6.73 4.15 -3.89
CA GLY A 61 6.06 4.28 -2.59
C GLY A 61 5.00 5.38 -2.60
N ARG A 62 5.29 6.54 -3.18
CA ARG A 62 4.32 7.64 -3.34
C ARG A 62 3.12 7.23 -4.19
N MET A 63 3.37 6.52 -5.30
CA MET A 63 2.30 5.98 -6.15
C MET A 63 1.45 4.95 -5.39
N THR A 64 2.05 4.15 -4.52
CA THR A 64 1.31 3.22 -3.66
C THR A 64 0.35 3.97 -2.72
N VAL A 65 0.82 5.00 -2.02
CA VAL A 65 0.00 5.80 -1.11
C VAL A 65 -1.14 6.50 -1.86
N CYS A 66 -0.84 7.15 -2.99
CA CYS A 66 -1.86 7.81 -3.81
C CYS A 66 -2.90 6.84 -4.36
N ASN A 67 -2.48 5.69 -4.90
CA ASN A 67 -3.40 4.68 -5.43
C ASN A 67 -4.34 4.12 -4.35
N MET A 68 -3.81 3.83 -3.17
CA MET A 68 -4.59 3.28 -2.08
C MET A 68 -5.49 4.29 -1.36
N SER A 69 -5.44 5.57 -1.71
CA SER A 69 -6.42 6.56 -1.22
C SER A 69 -7.86 6.19 -1.60
N ILE A 70 -8.05 5.48 -2.71
CA ILE A 70 -9.34 4.96 -3.15
C ILE A 70 -9.90 3.94 -2.14
N GLU A 71 -9.03 3.17 -1.48
CA GLU A 71 -9.40 2.16 -0.49
C GLU A 71 -10.00 2.76 0.81
N CYS A 72 -9.82 4.06 1.05
CA CYS A 72 -10.53 4.78 2.10
C CYS A 72 -11.72 5.60 1.57
N GLY A 73 -12.15 5.36 0.33
CA GLY A 73 -13.29 6.00 -0.31
C GLY A 73 -13.00 7.38 -0.92
N ALA A 74 -11.74 7.83 -0.96
CA ALA A 74 -11.38 9.11 -1.54
C ALA A 74 -11.56 9.15 -3.06
N ARG A 75 -11.74 10.34 -3.61
CA ARG A 75 -11.78 10.59 -5.07
C ARG A 75 -10.42 10.45 -5.73
N GLY A 76 -9.36 10.61 -4.96
CA GLY A 76 -7.97 10.47 -5.37
C GLY A 76 -7.03 10.97 -4.29
N GLY A 77 -5.74 10.69 -4.48
CA GLY A 77 -4.67 11.15 -3.62
C GLY A 77 -3.56 11.78 -4.43
N MET A 78 -2.88 12.76 -3.86
CA MET A 78 -1.74 13.44 -4.46
C MET A 78 -0.64 13.69 -3.43
N ILE A 79 0.57 13.81 -3.93
CA ILE A 79 1.74 14.28 -3.20
C ILE A 79 2.37 15.38 -4.03
N ALA A 80 2.66 16.53 -3.42
CA ALA A 80 3.29 17.63 -4.12
C ALA A 80 4.63 17.18 -4.74
N PRO A 81 4.88 17.49 -6.03
CA PRO A 81 6.12 17.13 -6.68
C PRO A 81 7.32 17.85 -6.04
N ASP A 82 8.38 17.08 -5.80
CA ASP A 82 9.65 17.55 -5.28
C ASP A 82 10.82 16.99 -6.11
N ARG A 83 12.04 17.08 -5.63
CA ARG A 83 13.23 16.58 -6.32
C ARG A 83 13.10 15.10 -6.73
N THR A 84 12.52 14.24 -5.87
CA THR A 84 12.31 12.82 -6.19
C THR A 84 11.40 12.64 -7.40
N ALA A 85 10.36 13.47 -7.53
CA ALA A 85 9.46 13.45 -8.68
C ALA A 85 10.16 14.04 -9.93
N PHE A 86 10.92 15.12 -9.78
CA PHE A 86 11.59 15.79 -10.91
C PHE A 86 12.67 14.92 -11.53
N ASP A 87 13.41 14.15 -10.76
CA ASP A 87 14.46 13.27 -11.25
C ASP A 87 13.90 12.14 -12.16
N GLN A 88 12.62 11.84 -12.07
CA GLN A 88 11.92 10.87 -12.92
C GLN A 88 11.00 11.50 -13.96
N ALA A 89 10.86 12.82 -13.95
CA ALA A 89 9.99 13.52 -14.89
C ALA A 89 10.60 13.58 -16.29
N VAL A 90 9.77 13.41 -17.32
CA VAL A 90 10.15 13.58 -18.73
C VAL A 90 9.92 15.01 -19.23
N ALA A 91 9.36 15.88 -18.42
CA ALA A 91 9.09 17.28 -18.73
C ALA A 91 9.55 18.19 -17.57
N ARG A 92 9.67 19.49 -17.84
CA ARG A 92 9.90 20.48 -16.78
C ARG A 92 8.65 20.57 -15.91
N TRP A 93 8.79 20.20 -14.65
CA TRP A 93 7.77 20.41 -13.64
C TRP A 93 8.17 21.55 -12.69
N GLU A 94 7.19 22.26 -12.22
CA GLU A 94 7.33 23.26 -11.16
C GLU A 94 6.94 22.66 -9.83
N THR A 95 7.47 23.20 -8.74
CA THR A 95 7.00 22.86 -7.40
C THR A 95 5.58 23.37 -7.23
N LEU A 96 4.65 22.47 -6.93
CA LEU A 96 3.23 22.76 -6.73
C LEU A 96 2.82 22.36 -5.31
N TYR A 97 3.54 22.91 -4.33
CA TYR A 97 3.10 22.77 -2.94
C TYR A 97 1.86 23.61 -2.69
N SER A 98 1.00 23.12 -1.79
CA SER A 98 -0.07 23.96 -1.27
C SER A 98 0.50 25.18 -0.57
N ASP A 99 -0.14 26.34 -0.74
CA ASP A 99 0.27 27.58 -0.08
C ASP A 99 0.28 27.43 1.45
N ALA A 100 1.09 28.24 2.13
CA ALA A 100 1.23 28.14 3.59
C ALA A 100 -0.07 28.43 4.34
N ASP A 101 -0.95 29.21 3.73
CA ASP A 101 -2.27 29.60 4.22
C ASP A 101 -3.41 28.79 3.58
N ALA A 102 -3.10 27.73 2.85
CA ALA A 102 -4.12 26.87 2.26
C ALA A 102 -5.02 26.25 3.35
N VAL A 103 -6.34 26.38 3.13
CA VAL A 103 -7.35 25.85 4.05
C VAL A 103 -7.89 24.54 3.49
N PHE A 104 -7.83 23.49 4.31
CA PHE A 104 -8.40 22.19 3.99
C PHE A 104 -9.71 21.99 4.77
N ASP A 105 -10.68 21.34 4.16
CA ASP A 105 -11.94 21.00 4.83
C ASP A 105 -11.71 20.01 5.99
N LYS A 106 -10.62 19.23 5.92
CA LYS A 106 -10.23 18.29 6.97
C LYS A 106 -8.72 18.06 6.98
N GLU A 107 -8.13 17.97 8.16
CA GLU A 107 -6.71 17.66 8.33
C GLU A 107 -6.50 16.56 9.36
N TYR A 108 -5.54 15.68 9.08
CA TYR A 108 -5.04 14.68 10.01
C TYR A 108 -3.52 14.77 10.09
N ARG A 109 -2.98 14.48 11.27
CA ARG A 109 -1.55 14.38 11.50
C ARG A 109 -1.23 13.07 12.21
N PHE A 110 -0.23 12.38 11.74
CA PHE A 110 0.28 11.13 12.31
C PHE A 110 1.78 11.22 12.50
N ASP A 111 2.29 10.52 13.52
CA ASP A 111 3.71 10.32 13.71
C ASP A 111 4.13 9.00 13.03
N ALA A 112 5.17 9.05 12.21
CA ALA A 112 5.74 7.88 11.56
C ALA A 112 6.22 6.83 12.58
N ALA A 113 6.58 7.26 13.80
CA ALA A 113 6.96 6.36 14.89
C ALA A 113 5.82 5.47 15.38
N ASP A 114 4.55 5.83 15.17
CA ASP A 114 3.40 5.01 15.54
C ASP A 114 3.08 3.93 14.52
N ILE A 115 3.65 4.04 13.31
CA ILE A 115 3.39 3.10 12.22
C ILE A 115 4.26 1.85 12.39
N ALA A 116 3.63 0.70 12.49
CA ALA A 116 4.25 -0.62 12.48
C ALA A 116 4.02 -1.33 11.14
N PRO A 117 4.69 -2.45 10.86
CA PRO A 117 4.25 -3.35 9.79
C PRO A 117 2.80 -3.75 10.01
N MET A 118 1.96 -3.59 8.99
CA MET A 118 0.51 -3.70 9.09
C MET A 118 -0.03 -4.97 8.44
N ILE A 119 -1.12 -5.48 9.00
CA ILE A 119 -1.92 -6.57 8.45
C ILE A 119 -3.41 -6.21 8.56
N THR A 120 -4.24 -6.77 7.70
CA THR A 120 -5.70 -6.70 7.83
C THR A 120 -6.26 -8.04 8.34
N TYR A 121 -7.18 -7.98 9.29
CA TYR A 121 -7.82 -9.16 9.88
C TYR A 121 -9.24 -9.43 9.37
N GLY A 122 -9.75 -8.56 8.52
CA GLY A 122 -11.13 -8.61 8.06
C GLY A 122 -11.28 -8.44 6.55
N THR A 123 -12.47 -8.01 6.14
CA THR A 123 -12.92 -7.98 4.75
C THR A 123 -12.66 -6.66 4.02
N ASN A 124 -12.07 -5.66 4.68
CA ASN A 124 -11.73 -4.39 4.08
C ASN A 124 -10.48 -3.76 4.74
N PRO A 125 -9.80 -2.80 4.08
CA PRO A 125 -8.56 -2.21 4.60
C PRO A 125 -8.73 -1.39 5.89
N GLY A 126 -9.94 -0.96 6.24
CA GLY A 126 -10.23 -0.31 7.52
C GLY A 126 -10.05 -1.24 8.72
N MET A 127 -10.02 -2.55 8.48
CA MET A 127 -9.76 -3.57 9.51
C MET A 127 -8.26 -3.87 9.62
N GLY A 128 -7.43 -2.80 9.59
CA GLY A 128 -5.99 -2.87 9.73
C GLY A 128 -5.55 -2.90 11.20
N MET A 129 -4.45 -3.60 11.46
CA MET A 129 -3.77 -3.62 12.76
C MET A 129 -2.27 -3.88 12.58
N ALA A 130 -1.45 -3.59 13.60
CA ALA A 130 -0.06 -4.02 13.60
C ALA A 130 0.04 -5.56 13.52
N VAL A 131 1.05 -6.06 12.82
CA VAL A 131 1.21 -7.51 12.54
C VAL A 131 1.32 -8.36 13.80
N ASP A 132 1.83 -7.80 14.90
CA ASP A 132 2.01 -8.45 16.20
C ASP A 132 0.84 -8.20 17.18
N ALA A 133 -0.12 -7.36 16.79
CA ALA A 133 -1.30 -7.06 17.60
C ALA A 133 -2.31 -8.22 17.66
N GLN A 134 -3.27 -8.07 18.53
CA GLN A 134 -4.44 -8.95 18.60
C GLN A 134 -5.61 -8.30 17.88
N ILE A 135 -6.48 -9.12 17.28
CA ILE A 135 -7.74 -8.67 16.70
C ILE A 135 -8.56 -7.94 17.79
N PRO A 136 -9.03 -6.71 17.54
CA PRO A 136 -9.79 -5.93 18.51
C PRO A 136 -11.03 -6.69 19.03
N ALA A 137 -11.38 -6.46 20.30
CA ALA A 137 -12.55 -7.08 20.91
C ALA A 137 -13.87 -6.64 20.26
N GLU A 138 -13.89 -5.41 19.76
CA GLU A 138 -15.01 -4.76 19.08
C GLU A 138 -15.06 -5.02 17.56
N ALA A 139 -14.21 -5.91 17.04
CA ALA A 139 -14.19 -6.26 15.62
C ALA A 139 -15.55 -6.81 15.16
N ASP A 140 -15.94 -6.48 13.91
CA ASP A 140 -17.22 -6.91 13.33
C ASP A 140 -17.35 -8.44 13.34
N PRO A 141 -18.31 -9.01 14.08
CA PRO A 141 -18.48 -10.44 14.19
C PRO A 141 -18.73 -11.15 12.85
N LYS A 142 -19.42 -10.49 11.91
CA LYS A 142 -19.68 -11.05 10.56
C LYS A 142 -18.40 -11.17 9.74
N ALA A 143 -17.54 -10.15 9.81
CA ALA A 143 -16.24 -10.20 9.14
C ALA A 143 -15.35 -11.29 9.75
N LEU A 144 -15.33 -11.43 11.08
CA LEU A 144 -14.58 -12.47 11.77
C LEU A 144 -15.08 -13.88 11.42
N GLU A 145 -16.39 -14.08 11.39
CA GLU A 145 -17.00 -15.34 10.97
C GLU A 145 -16.60 -15.70 9.53
N TYR A 146 -16.69 -14.74 8.61
CA TYR A 146 -16.29 -14.94 7.22
C TYR A 146 -14.81 -15.29 7.08
N MET A 147 -13.93 -14.63 7.85
CA MET A 147 -12.49 -14.85 7.83
C MET A 147 -12.04 -16.09 8.65
N GLY A 148 -12.92 -16.65 9.45
CA GLY A 148 -12.60 -17.76 10.34
C GLY A 148 -11.72 -17.37 11.53
N PHE A 149 -11.78 -16.12 11.99
CA PHE A 149 -11.01 -15.58 13.11
C PHE A 149 -11.89 -15.29 14.33
N LYS A 150 -11.24 -15.05 15.47
CA LYS A 150 -11.89 -14.65 16.72
C LYS A 150 -11.29 -13.35 17.25
N ALA A 151 -12.11 -12.55 17.92
CA ALA A 151 -11.62 -11.39 18.67
C ALA A 151 -10.56 -11.81 19.70
N GLY A 152 -9.53 -10.99 19.89
CA GLY A 152 -8.39 -11.28 20.77
C GLY A 152 -7.35 -12.24 20.18
N GLU A 153 -7.58 -12.79 18.99
CA GLU A 153 -6.67 -13.73 18.36
C GLU A 153 -5.48 -13.01 17.72
N LYS A 154 -4.28 -13.62 17.74
CA LYS A 154 -3.11 -13.16 16.98
C LYS A 154 -3.04 -13.86 15.63
N LEU A 155 -2.73 -13.09 14.57
CA LEU A 155 -2.52 -13.64 13.24
C LEU A 155 -1.06 -14.05 12.99
N LEU A 156 -0.12 -13.44 13.70
CA LEU A 156 1.29 -13.78 13.61
C LEU A 156 1.52 -15.25 13.99
N GLY A 157 2.17 -16.00 13.08
CA GLY A 157 2.45 -17.42 13.26
C GLY A 157 1.35 -18.37 12.77
N LYS A 158 0.24 -17.86 12.24
CA LYS A 158 -0.76 -18.72 11.60
C LYS A 158 -0.22 -19.31 10.28
N PRO A 159 -0.58 -20.57 9.97
CA PRO A 159 -0.25 -21.15 8.70
C PRO A 159 -0.95 -20.44 7.54
N VAL A 160 -0.32 -20.42 6.39
CA VAL A 160 -0.87 -19.88 5.14
C VAL A 160 -0.77 -20.94 4.04
N ASP A 161 -1.81 -21.03 3.21
CA ASP A 161 -1.86 -21.97 2.08
C ASP A 161 -1.45 -21.28 0.78
N TYR A 162 -1.68 -19.97 0.69
CA TYR A 162 -1.39 -19.15 -0.49
C TYR A 162 -0.60 -17.90 -0.12
N VAL A 163 0.40 -17.61 -0.93
CA VAL A 163 1.16 -16.35 -0.88
C VAL A 163 1.02 -15.67 -2.23
N PHE A 164 0.47 -14.47 -2.22
CA PHE A 164 0.30 -13.63 -3.40
C PHE A 164 1.06 -12.32 -3.22
N VAL A 165 2.06 -12.10 -4.06
CA VAL A 165 2.90 -10.88 -4.00
C VAL A 165 2.77 -10.13 -5.31
N GLY A 166 2.47 -8.85 -5.23
CA GLY A 166 2.40 -7.98 -6.39
C GLY A 166 1.02 -7.41 -6.66
N ARG A 167 0.68 -7.25 -7.89
CA ARG A 167 -0.46 -6.58 -8.54
C ARG A 167 -0.15 -5.14 -8.98
N CYS A 168 -1.15 -4.43 -9.59
CA CYS A 168 -0.95 -3.10 -10.18
C CYS A 168 -0.48 -2.01 -9.20
N THR A 169 -0.83 -2.09 -7.93
CA THR A 169 -0.44 -1.12 -6.90
C THR A 169 0.95 -1.40 -6.33
N ASN A 170 1.24 -2.65 -5.97
CA ASN A 170 2.46 -3.09 -5.27
C ASN A 170 3.23 -4.18 -5.99
N GLY A 171 3.18 -4.26 -7.28
CA GLY A 171 3.99 -5.18 -8.09
C GLY A 171 5.04 -4.40 -8.89
N ARG A 172 5.64 -3.37 -8.30
CA ARG A 172 6.65 -2.53 -8.94
C ARG A 172 8.01 -3.19 -8.86
N ILE A 173 8.96 -2.72 -9.66
CA ILE A 173 10.28 -3.35 -9.73
C ILE A 173 11.01 -3.33 -8.37
N GLU A 174 10.86 -2.27 -7.60
CA GLU A 174 11.48 -2.19 -6.27
C GLU A 174 10.87 -3.20 -5.28
N ASP A 175 9.56 -3.46 -5.36
CA ASP A 175 8.90 -4.48 -4.53
C ASP A 175 9.44 -5.87 -4.86
N LEU A 176 9.59 -6.17 -6.15
CA LEU A 176 10.15 -7.45 -6.59
C LEU A 176 11.61 -7.62 -6.20
N ARG A 177 12.42 -6.56 -6.28
CA ARG A 177 13.83 -6.58 -5.82
C ARG A 177 13.92 -6.85 -4.32
N ARG A 178 13.12 -6.17 -3.51
CA ARG A 178 13.08 -6.36 -2.05
C ARG A 178 12.62 -7.78 -1.71
N PHE A 179 11.56 -8.25 -2.35
CA PHE A 179 11.04 -9.58 -2.10
C PHE A 179 12.03 -10.67 -2.54
N ALA A 180 12.66 -10.53 -3.70
CA ALA A 180 13.70 -11.46 -4.15
C ALA A 180 14.85 -11.54 -3.15
N LYS A 181 15.33 -10.40 -2.64
CA LYS A 181 16.37 -10.35 -1.59
C LYS A 181 15.93 -11.06 -0.30
N LEU A 182 14.65 -10.95 0.08
CA LEU A 182 14.11 -11.58 1.28
C LEU A 182 14.11 -13.11 1.15
N VAL A 183 13.81 -13.65 -0.04
CA VAL A 183 13.66 -15.10 -0.28
C VAL A 183 14.91 -15.75 -0.86
N GLU A 184 15.94 -14.99 -1.19
CA GLU A 184 17.21 -15.51 -1.73
C GLU A 184 17.82 -16.55 -0.79
N GLY A 185 18.19 -17.70 -1.34
CA GLY A 185 18.72 -18.83 -0.57
C GLY A 185 17.72 -19.57 0.31
N ARG A 186 16.44 -19.20 0.25
CA ARG A 186 15.35 -19.84 1.02
C ARG A 186 14.40 -20.58 0.07
N ARG A 187 13.53 -21.39 0.65
CA ARG A 187 12.43 -22.07 -0.06
C ARG A 187 11.12 -21.88 0.69
N LYS A 188 10.04 -21.67 -0.06
CA LYS A 188 8.69 -21.73 0.50
C LYS A 188 8.40 -23.08 1.13
N ALA A 189 7.54 -23.13 2.12
CA ALA A 189 7.11 -24.39 2.72
C ALA A 189 6.41 -25.30 1.69
N GLN A 190 6.55 -26.60 1.87
CA GLN A 190 5.81 -27.57 1.08
C GLN A 190 4.30 -27.39 1.31
N GLY A 191 3.51 -27.50 0.24
CA GLY A 191 2.05 -27.29 0.29
C GLY A 191 1.61 -25.85 0.09
N VAL A 192 2.48 -24.84 0.27
CA VAL A 192 2.12 -23.44 0.02
C VAL A 192 2.15 -23.15 -1.48
N THR A 193 1.08 -22.59 -2.01
CA THR A 193 1.03 -22.01 -3.36
C THR A 193 1.51 -20.57 -3.32
N ALA A 194 2.46 -20.19 -4.16
CA ALA A 194 3.08 -18.86 -4.10
C ALA A 194 3.21 -18.22 -5.49
N TRP A 195 2.56 -17.08 -5.67
CA TRP A 195 2.51 -16.34 -6.93
C TRP A 195 3.10 -14.94 -6.80
N ILE A 196 3.81 -14.54 -7.84
CA ILE A 196 4.31 -13.17 -8.03
C ILE A 196 3.62 -12.58 -9.24
N VAL A 197 2.97 -11.43 -9.10
CA VAL A 197 2.30 -10.73 -10.19
C VAL A 197 2.93 -9.36 -10.38
N PRO A 198 3.73 -9.18 -11.45
CA PRO A 198 4.29 -7.86 -11.80
C PRO A 198 3.18 -6.87 -12.11
N GLY A 199 3.38 -5.59 -11.76
CA GLY A 199 2.40 -4.53 -11.99
C GLY A 199 2.21 -4.16 -13.47
N SER A 200 3.17 -4.51 -14.33
CA SER A 200 3.12 -4.27 -15.78
C SER A 200 4.07 -5.17 -16.54
N LYS A 201 3.90 -5.25 -17.88
CA LYS A 201 4.85 -5.94 -18.76
C LYS A 201 6.25 -5.33 -18.70
N GLY A 202 6.37 -4.01 -18.49
CA GLY A 202 7.66 -3.36 -18.31
C GLY A 202 8.37 -3.81 -17.05
N VAL A 203 7.65 -3.95 -15.94
CA VAL A 203 8.19 -4.49 -14.69
C VAL A 203 8.59 -5.96 -14.84
N GLU A 204 7.77 -6.78 -15.52
CA GLU A 204 8.12 -8.17 -15.82
C GLU A 204 9.43 -8.25 -16.62
N ALA A 205 9.57 -7.46 -17.68
CA ALA A 205 10.77 -7.42 -18.50
C ALA A 205 12.01 -7.00 -17.69
N ALA A 206 11.89 -5.97 -16.85
CA ALA A 206 12.95 -5.53 -15.96
C ALA A 206 13.35 -6.62 -14.96
N ALA A 207 12.38 -7.28 -14.32
CA ALA A 207 12.62 -8.35 -13.37
C ALA A 207 13.38 -9.52 -14.02
N ARG A 208 13.03 -9.90 -15.27
CA ARG A 208 13.75 -10.93 -16.04
C ARG A 208 15.16 -10.47 -16.43
N ALA A 209 15.32 -9.23 -16.87
CA ALA A 209 16.64 -8.68 -17.23
C ALA A 209 17.59 -8.64 -16.02
N GLU A 210 17.07 -8.41 -14.82
CA GLU A 210 17.82 -8.42 -13.56
C GLU A 210 18.00 -9.84 -12.97
N GLY A 211 17.38 -10.87 -13.56
CA GLY A 211 17.45 -12.25 -13.07
C GLY A 211 16.62 -12.53 -11.82
N LEU A 212 15.72 -11.61 -11.42
CA LEU A 212 14.87 -11.78 -10.24
C LEU A 212 13.91 -12.96 -10.40
N ASP A 213 13.45 -13.24 -11.61
CA ASP A 213 12.62 -14.41 -11.96
C ASP A 213 13.30 -15.72 -11.58
N LYS A 214 14.62 -15.83 -11.75
CA LYS A 214 15.40 -17.03 -11.39
C LYS A 214 15.50 -17.19 -9.86
N VAL A 215 15.76 -16.09 -9.15
CA VAL A 215 15.83 -16.10 -7.67
C VAL A 215 14.47 -16.50 -7.09
N LEU A 216 13.39 -15.92 -7.60
CA LEU A 216 12.03 -16.22 -7.16
C LEU A 216 11.62 -17.67 -7.47
N ALA A 217 11.95 -18.16 -8.66
CA ALA A 217 11.68 -19.55 -9.05
C ALA A 217 12.47 -20.56 -8.18
N ALA A 218 13.73 -20.26 -7.87
CA ALA A 218 14.55 -21.09 -6.97
C ALA A 218 13.96 -21.18 -5.55
N ALA A 219 13.32 -20.09 -5.08
CA ALA A 219 12.58 -20.04 -3.82
C ALA A 219 11.20 -20.71 -3.90
N GLY A 220 10.75 -21.13 -5.09
CA GLY A 220 9.47 -21.82 -5.31
C GLY A 220 8.30 -20.89 -5.59
N PHE A 221 8.56 -19.63 -5.99
CA PHE A 221 7.54 -18.66 -6.38
C PHE A 221 7.34 -18.68 -7.90
N GLU A 222 6.10 -18.68 -8.33
CA GLU A 222 5.72 -18.65 -9.74
C GLU A 222 5.48 -17.21 -10.20
N LEU A 223 6.24 -16.76 -11.21
CA LEU A 223 6.01 -15.46 -11.84
C LEU A 223 4.84 -15.58 -12.82
N ARG A 224 3.75 -14.88 -12.53
CA ARG A 224 2.50 -14.88 -13.30
C ARG A 224 2.47 -13.71 -14.28
N GLN A 225 1.47 -13.72 -15.17
CA GLN A 225 1.21 -12.62 -16.10
C GLN A 225 0.88 -11.32 -15.34
N PRO A 226 1.37 -10.17 -15.80
CA PRO A 226 1.03 -8.86 -15.22
C PRO A 226 -0.47 -8.59 -15.30
N GLY A 227 -1.03 -8.00 -14.24
CA GLY A 227 -2.44 -7.60 -14.17
C GLY A 227 -3.01 -7.54 -12.77
N CYS A 228 -4.31 -7.37 -12.66
CA CYS A 228 -5.02 -7.36 -11.38
C CYS A 228 -5.10 -8.76 -10.74
N SER A 229 -5.11 -9.82 -11.57
CA SER A 229 -5.08 -11.22 -11.10
C SER A 229 -6.10 -11.49 -9.99
N ALA A 230 -5.66 -12.00 -8.82
CA ALA A 230 -6.53 -12.35 -7.71
C ALA A 230 -7.16 -11.13 -6.97
N CYS A 231 -6.98 -9.91 -7.48
CA CYS A 231 -7.61 -8.70 -6.93
C CYS A 231 -9.07 -8.50 -7.42
N LEU A 232 -9.49 -9.21 -8.46
CA LEU A 232 -10.82 -9.15 -9.06
C LEU A 232 -11.71 -10.27 -8.54
#